data_6a5dfd48d5060e88f739f9180631c485
#
_entry.id   6a5dfd48d5060e88f739f9180631c485
#
_cell.length_a   1.000
_cell.length_b   1.000
_cell.length_c   1.000
_cell.angle_alpha   90.00
_cell.angle_beta   90.00
_cell.angle_gamma   90.00
#
_symmetry.space_group_name_H-M   'P 1'
#
loop_
_entity.id
_entity.type
_entity.pdbx_description
1 polymer ?
#
loop_
_entity_poly.entity_id
_entity_poly.type
_entity_poly.pdbx_seq_one_letter_code
_entity_poly.pdbx_strand_id
1 'polypeptide(L)'
;MTKNRRKLYHNLFHLSPTPNLTILNPRVPETAIDGYEDTKQKRVCFSTSIKRCLTALSDCNGQYYVYIPVNQHEAYSPTPTEVVDVSETNEKWITRPVKVKCIGAIVPTTYTKQEVYFPIHDETLGIFTYDWKWVEKYN
;
A
#
# COMPACT_ATOMS: atom_id res chain seq x y z
N MET A 1 -17.62 -3.96 -2.40
CA MET A 1 -17.27 -2.55 -2.14
C MET A 1 -18.53 -1.70 -2.16
N THR A 2 -18.62 -0.72 -1.32
CA THR A 2 -19.74 0.22 -1.27
C THR A 2 -19.28 1.62 -1.67
N LYS A 3 -20.18 2.39 -2.30
CA LYS A 3 -19.89 3.78 -2.72
C LYS A 3 -19.51 4.69 -1.54
N ASN A 4 -20.08 4.45 -0.34
CA ASN A 4 -19.84 5.27 0.84
C ASN A 4 -18.39 5.28 1.29
N ARG A 5 -17.60 4.30 0.86
CA ARG A 5 -16.21 4.19 1.25
C ARG A 5 -15.24 4.74 0.21
N ARG A 6 -15.76 5.40 -0.83
CA ARG A 6 -14.95 6.06 -1.86
C ARG A 6 -14.85 7.54 -1.58
N LYS A 7 -13.61 8.04 -1.55
CA LYS A 7 -13.32 9.46 -1.32
C LYS A 7 -12.16 9.90 -2.19
N LEU A 8 -12.07 11.19 -2.45
CA LEU A 8 -10.87 11.80 -3.02
C LEU A 8 -9.80 11.92 -1.95
N TYR A 9 -8.60 11.50 -2.29
CA TYR A 9 -7.43 11.62 -1.41
C TYR A 9 -6.38 12.49 -2.11
N HIS A 10 -5.73 13.36 -1.34
CA HIS A 10 -4.67 14.23 -1.86
C HIS A 10 -3.29 13.56 -1.81
N ASN A 11 -3.10 12.63 -0.89
CA ASN A 11 -1.81 11.96 -0.68
C ASN A 11 -2.01 10.45 -0.80
N LEU A 12 -1.70 9.92 -1.97
CA LEU A 12 -1.68 8.48 -2.22
C LEU A 12 -0.32 8.09 -2.75
N PHE A 13 0.26 7.04 -2.18
CA PHE A 13 1.60 6.56 -2.52
C PHE A 13 1.55 5.07 -2.86
N HIS A 14 2.36 4.69 -3.83
CA HIS A 14 2.57 3.29 -4.22
C HIS A 14 4.07 3.06 -4.34
N LEU A 15 4.58 2.02 -3.70
CA LEU A 15 5.98 1.65 -3.78
C LEU A 15 6.16 0.43 -4.68
N SER A 16 7.18 0.46 -5.53
CA SER A 16 7.52 -0.65 -6.40
C SER A 16 9.03 -0.72 -6.62
N PRO A 17 9.62 -1.92 -6.67
CA PRO A 17 11.02 -2.06 -7.07
C PRO A 17 11.25 -1.78 -8.56
N THR A 18 10.19 -1.66 -9.34
CA THR A 18 10.27 -1.48 -10.80
C THR A 18 10.34 0.00 -11.16
N PRO A 19 11.38 0.44 -11.90
CA PRO A 19 11.46 1.82 -12.38
C PRO A 19 10.57 2.07 -13.59
N ASN A 20 10.37 3.34 -13.89
CA ASN A 20 9.77 3.82 -15.15
C ASN A 20 8.33 3.36 -15.39
N LEU A 21 7.58 3.10 -14.35
CA LEU A 21 6.15 2.83 -14.48
C LEU A 21 5.40 4.13 -14.76
N THR A 22 4.49 4.11 -15.72
CA THR A 22 3.66 5.26 -16.10
C THR A 22 2.18 4.99 -15.87
N ILE A 23 1.81 3.72 -15.75
CA ILE A 23 0.45 3.30 -15.46
C ILE A 23 0.48 2.06 -14.57
N LEU A 24 -0.42 2.02 -13.60
CA LEU A 24 -0.64 0.85 -12.75
C LEU A 24 -2.00 0.25 -13.09
N ASN A 25 -2.01 -1.06 -13.37
CA ASN A 25 -3.22 -1.78 -13.72
C ASN A 25 -3.75 -2.55 -12.52
N PRO A 26 -5.09 -2.57 -12.31
CA PRO A 26 -5.68 -3.33 -11.22
C PRO A 26 -5.37 -4.82 -11.33
N ARG A 27 -5.01 -5.41 -10.20
CA ARG A 27 -4.79 -6.85 -10.07
C ARG A 27 -5.07 -7.28 -8.64
N VAL A 28 -5.30 -8.55 -8.43
CA VAL A 28 -5.27 -9.10 -7.08
C VAL A 28 -3.79 -9.28 -6.71
N PRO A 29 -3.32 -8.72 -5.57
CA PRO A 29 -1.92 -8.89 -5.17
C PRO A 29 -1.55 -10.37 -5.04
N GLU A 30 -0.37 -10.74 -5.53
CA GLU A 30 0.11 -12.13 -5.48
C GLU A 30 0.22 -12.66 -4.05
N THR A 31 0.47 -11.77 -3.10
CA THR A 31 0.62 -12.10 -1.68
C THR A 31 -0.70 -12.13 -0.92
N ALA A 32 -1.83 -11.85 -1.58
CA ALA A 32 -3.14 -11.87 -0.94
C ALA A 32 -3.48 -13.29 -0.48
N ILE A 33 -3.83 -13.42 0.80
CA ILE A 33 -4.17 -14.69 1.42
C ILE A 33 -5.63 -14.65 1.86
N ASP A 34 -6.42 -15.63 1.42
CA ASP A 34 -7.82 -15.74 1.80
C ASP A 34 -7.97 -15.77 3.32
N GLY A 35 -8.91 -14.99 3.84
CA GLY A 35 -9.12 -14.81 5.28
C GLY A 35 -8.38 -13.61 5.88
N TYR A 36 -7.32 -13.10 5.22
CA TYR A 36 -6.55 -11.93 5.66
C TYR A 36 -6.69 -10.75 4.72
N GLU A 37 -6.79 -11.04 3.44
CA GLU A 37 -6.92 -10.03 2.40
C GLU A 37 -7.92 -10.51 1.35
N ASP A 38 -8.67 -9.57 0.75
CA ASP A 38 -9.56 -9.88 -0.37
C ASP A 38 -8.75 -10.50 -1.52
N THR A 39 -9.18 -11.67 -1.99
CA THR A 39 -8.52 -12.41 -3.07
C THR A 39 -9.27 -12.32 -4.40
N LYS A 40 -10.33 -11.50 -4.49
CA LYS A 40 -11.21 -11.45 -5.66
C LYS A 40 -11.21 -10.09 -6.36
N GLN A 41 -11.19 -9.00 -5.59
CA GLN A 41 -11.27 -7.66 -6.17
C GLN A 41 -9.92 -7.23 -6.74
N LYS A 42 -9.87 -7.04 -8.05
CA LYS A 42 -8.70 -6.44 -8.71
C LYS A 42 -8.60 -4.97 -8.31
N ARG A 43 -7.41 -4.54 -7.94
CA ARG A 43 -7.15 -3.18 -7.44
C ARG A 43 -5.71 -2.77 -7.64
N VAL A 44 -5.50 -1.46 -7.65
CA VAL A 44 -4.20 -0.86 -7.44
C VAL A 44 -4.18 -0.41 -5.98
N CYS A 45 -3.20 -0.87 -5.21
CA CYS A 45 -3.09 -0.56 -3.80
C CYS A 45 -2.23 0.67 -3.59
N PHE A 46 -2.76 1.62 -2.83
CA PHE A 46 -2.05 2.80 -2.36
C PHE A 46 -2.13 2.85 -0.85
N SER A 47 -1.27 3.65 -0.24
CA SER A 47 -1.40 4.03 1.17
C SER A 47 -1.22 5.54 1.29
N THR A 48 -1.55 6.09 2.44
CA THR A 48 -1.59 7.54 2.63
C THR A 48 -0.24 8.13 3.03
N SER A 49 0.78 7.29 3.24
CA SER A 49 2.16 7.72 3.50
C SER A 49 3.14 6.65 3.02
N ILE A 50 4.38 7.05 2.80
CA ILE A 50 5.45 6.11 2.44
C ILE A 50 5.66 5.10 3.57
N LYS A 51 5.63 5.55 4.82
CA LYS A 51 5.78 4.67 5.98
C LYS A 51 4.73 3.56 5.99
N ARG A 52 3.48 3.90 5.72
CA ARG A 52 2.39 2.92 5.70
C ARG A 52 2.47 1.99 4.49
N CYS A 53 2.98 2.46 3.37
CA CYS A 53 3.29 1.60 2.22
C CYS A 53 4.29 0.51 2.61
N LEU A 54 5.34 0.87 3.33
CA LEU A 54 6.35 -0.08 3.79
C LEU A 54 5.76 -1.11 4.76
N THR A 55 4.89 -0.66 5.67
CA THR A 55 4.16 -1.58 6.55
C THR A 55 3.30 -2.55 5.75
N ALA A 56 2.63 -2.09 4.70
CA ALA A 56 1.80 -2.93 3.85
C ALA A 56 2.62 -3.97 3.08
N LEU A 57 3.83 -3.64 2.66
CA LEU A 57 4.74 -4.59 2.01
C LEU A 57 5.29 -5.63 2.98
N SER A 58 5.36 -5.30 4.23
CA SER A 58 5.82 -6.09 5.38
C SER A 58 7.29 -6.51 5.35
N ASP A 59 7.74 -7.21 4.33
CA ASP A 59 9.12 -7.67 4.21
C ASP A 59 9.87 -6.81 3.20
N CYS A 60 10.33 -5.64 3.66
CA CYS A 60 10.96 -4.65 2.80
C CYS A 60 12.46 -4.85 2.71
N ASN A 61 12.98 -4.85 1.49
CA ASN A 61 14.37 -5.05 1.21
C ASN A 61 14.77 -4.27 -0.05
N GLY A 62 15.86 -3.51 0.04
CA GLY A 62 16.40 -2.78 -1.10
C GLY A 62 15.69 -1.45 -1.38
N GLN A 63 15.77 -1.01 -2.62
CA GLN A 63 15.29 0.28 -3.07
C GLN A 63 13.89 0.15 -3.66
N TYR A 64 13.05 1.14 -3.35
CA TYR A 64 11.70 1.25 -3.92
C TYR A 64 11.52 2.60 -4.59
N TYR A 65 10.89 2.58 -5.75
CA TYR A 65 10.46 3.81 -6.44
C TYR A 65 9.11 4.23 -5.88
N VAL A 66 8.94 5.53 -5.69
CA VAL A 66 7.73 6.10 -5.10
C VAL A 66 6.88 6.69 -6.21
N TYR A 67 5.67 6.17 -6.36
CA TYR A 67 4.72 6.61 -7.38
C TYR A 67 3.54 7.31 -6.74
N ILE A 68 3.09 8.36 -7.40
CA ILE A 68 1.85 9.05 -7.04
C ILE A 68 0.94 9.14 -8.27
N PRO A 69 -0.39 9.18 -8.10
CA PRO A 69 -1.29 9.39 -9.22
C PRO A 69 -1.03 10.76 -9.88
N VAL A 70 -1.08 10.80 -11.21
CA VAL A 70 -0.94 12.06 -11.97
C VAL A 70 -2.15 12.95 -11.74
N ASN A 71 -3.35 12.34 -11.69
CA ASN A 71 -4.61 13.03 -11.43
C ASN A 71 -5.21 12.56 -10.11
N GLN A 72 -6.09 13.38 -9.53
CA GLN A 72 -6.85 12.94 -8.37
C GLN A 72 -7.81 11.83 -8.76
N HIS A 73 -7.93 10.83 -7.90
CA HIS A 73 -8.84 9.71 -8.06
C HIS A 73 -9.60 9.48 -6.77
N GLU A 74 -10.85 9.06 -6.91
CA GLU A 74 -11.56 8.48 -5.78
C GLU A 74 -10.97 7.10 -5.50
N ALA A 75 -10.68 6.84 -4.23
CA ALA A 75 -10.18 5.55 -3.78
C ALA A 75 -11.13 4.96 -2.74
N TYR A 76 -11.26 3.66 -2.79
CA TYR A 76 -12.04 2.89 -1.84
C TYR A 76 -11.19 2.60 -0.59
N SER A 77 -11.78 2.79 0.60
CA SER A 77 -11.15 2.44 1.87
C SER A 77 -11.63 1.07 2.30
N PRO A 78 -10.79 0.03 2.20
CA PRO A 78 -11.22 -1.31 2.59
C PRO A 78 -11.49 -1.40 4.09
N THR A 79 -12.36 -2.34 4.43
CA THR A 79 -12.73 -2.62 5.83
C THR A 79 -11.76 -3.64 6.43
N PRO A 80 -11.72 -3.79 7.77
CA PRO A 80 -10.90 -4.84 8.39
C PRO A 80 -11.29 -6.28 7.99
N THR A 81 -12.50 -6.50 7.47
CA THR A 81 -12.87 -7.80 6.93
C THR A 81 -12.27 -8.05 5.55
N GLU A 82 -11.97 -6.99 4.81
CA GLU A 82 -11.34 -7.08 3.48
C GLU A 82 -9.82 -7.09 3.57
N VAL A 83 -9.25 -6.36 4.53
CA VAL A 83 -7.81 -6.32 4.80
C VAL A 83 -7.61 -6.30 6.30
N VAL A 84 -7.08 -7.37 6.87
CA VAL A 84 -7.02 -7.55 8.33
C VAL A 84 -6.27 -6.42 9.03
N ASP A 85 -5.17 -5.96 8.45
CA ASP A 85 -4.28 -4.95 9.04
C ASP A 85 -4.49 -3.54 8.48
N VAL A 86 -5.65 -3.25 7.90
CA VAL A 86 -5.92 -1.95 7.27
C VAL A 86 -5.74 -0.77 8.22
N SER A 87 -5.98 -0.97 9.52
CA SER A 87 -5.76 0.07 10.52
C SER A 87 -4.29 0.50 10.61
N GLU A 88 -3.37 -0.39 10.26
CA GLU A 88 -1.93 -0.14 10.28
C GLU A 88 -1.39 0.36 8.95
N THR A 89 -1.94 -0.16 7.84
CA THR A 89 -1.46 0.18 6.50
C THR A 89 -2.16 1.39 5.90
N ASN A 90 -3.36 1.67 6.36
CA ASN A 90 -4.25 2.70 5.79
C ASN A 90 -4.38 2.57 4.27
N GLU A 91 -4.50 1.32 3.80
CA GLU A 91 -4.57 0.97 2.40
C GLU A 91 -5.78 1.59 1.72
N LYS A 92 -5.61 2.01 0.47
CA LYS A 92 -6.66 2.55 -0.38
C LYS A 92 -6.61 1.87 -1.73
N TRP A 93 -7.77 1.58 -2.30
CA TRP A 93 -7.89 0.84 -3.56
C TRP A 93 -8.46 1.71 -4.67
N ILE A 94 -7.80 1.67 -5.83
CA ILE A 94 -8.37 2.20 -7.07
C ILE A 94 -8.58 1.01 -8.00
N THR A 95 -9.78 0.83 -8.50
CA THR A 95 -10.18 -0.38 -9.25
C THR A 95 -10.15 -0.20 -10.76
N ARG A 96 -9.49 0.82 -11.24
CA ARG A 96 -9.27 1.10 -12.66
C ARG A 96 -7.80 1.45 -12.89
N PRO A 97 -7.30 1.42 -14.13
CA PRO A 97 -5.94 1.83 -14.42
C PRO A 97 -5.66 3.25 -13.94
N VAL A 98 -4.49 3.45 -13.36
CA VAL A 98 -4.08 4.73 -12.78
C VAL A 98 -2.78 5.19 -13.43
N LYS A 99 -2.81 6.37 -14.06
CA LYS A 99 -1.59 7.02 -14.53
C LYS A 99 -0.83 7.55 -13.34
N VAL A 100 0.45 7.23 -13.27
CA VAL A 100 1.31 7.58 -12.14
C VAL A 100 2.58 8.28 -12.63
N LYS A 101 3.23 8.98 -11.70
CA LYS A 101 4.56 9.52 -11.90
C LYS A 101 5.44 9.13 -10.72
N CYS A 102 6.73 8.90 -11.01
CA CYS A 102 7.73 8.64 -9.99
C CYS A 102 8.20 9.97 -9.40
N ILE A 103 8.18 10.08 -8.07
CA ILE A 103 8.67 11.28 -7.38
C ILE A 103 10.02 11.09 -6.72
N GLY A 104 10.59 9.91 -6.82
CA GLY A 104 11.89 9.59 -6.26
C GLY A 104 11.98 8.13 -5.88
N ALA A 105 13.06 7.77 -5.20
CA ALA A 105 13.28 6.45 -4.67
C ALA A 105 13.66 6.53 -3.19
N ILE A 106 13.33 5.48 -2.46
CA ILE A 106 13.65 5.38 -1.03
C ILE A 106 14.29 4.04 -0.71
N VAL A 107 15.02 3.99 0.39
CA VAL A 107 15.48 2.73 0.99
C VAL A 107 15.03 2.68 2.44
N PRO A 108 14.47 1.56 2.89
CA PRO A 108 14.25 1.33 4.31
C PRO A 108 15.59 1.18 5.03
N THR A 109 15.70 1.71 6.23
CA THR A 109 16.96 1.72 7.00
C THR A 109 16.90 0.78 8.20
N THR A 110 15.93 0.98 9.06
CA THR A 110 15.73 0.15 10.25
C THR A 110 14.26 -0.21 10.37
N TYR A 111 13.98 -1.26 11.14
CA TYR A 111 12.59 -1.61 11.39
C TYR A 111 12.38 -2.05 12.84
N THR A 112 11.11 -1.94 13.26
CA THR A 112 10.63 -2.58 14.48
C THR A 112 9.49 -3.50 14.11
N LYS A 113 9.40 -4.63 14.82
CA LYS A 113 8.26 -5.55 14.70
C LYS A 113 7.47 -5.49 15.99
N GLN A 114 6.16 -5.27 15.87
CA GLN A 114 5.25 -5.23 16.99
C GLN A 114 4.13 -6.24 16.79
N GLU A 115 3.79 -6.99 17.84
CA GLU A 115 2.66 -7.90 17.80
C GLU A 115 1.38 -7.10 18.08
N VAL A 116 0.44 -7.13 17.14
CA VAL A 116 -0.82 -6.39 17.22
C VAL A 116 -1.99 -7.37 17.13
N TYR A 117 -2.92 -7.27 18.08
CA TYR A 117 -4.13 -8.08 18.08
C TYR A 117 -5.22 -7.44 17.23
N PHE A 118 -5.82 -8.23 16.36
CA PHE A 118 -6.91 -7.81 15.47
C PHE A 118 -8.20 -8.51 15.88
N PRO A 119 -9.10 -7.84 16.63
CA PRO A 119 -10.28 -8.50 17.24
C PRO A 119 -11.22 -9.13 16.22
N ILE A 120 -11.43 -8.51 15.05
CA ILE A 120 -12.34 -9.02 14.03
C ILE A 120 -11.95 -10.42 13.57
N HIS A 121 -10.66 -10.70 13.50
CA HIS A 121 -10.11 -11.99 13.09
C HIS A 121 -9.65 -12.84 14.27
N ASP A 122 -9.72 -12.31 15.50
CA ASP A 122 -9.23 -12.96 16.71
C ASP A 122 -7.82 -13.51 16.51
N GLU A 123 -6.93 -12.65 16.03
CA GLU A 123 -5.58 -13.06 15.69
C GLU A 123 -4.57 -11.95 15.97
N THR A 124 -3.38 -12.35 16.40
CA THR A 124 -2.25 -11.47 16.62
C THR A 124 -1.28 -11.62 15.45
N LEU A 125 -0.94 -10.51 14.81
CA LEU A 125 -0.02 -10.49 13.68
C LEU A 125 1.17 -9.59 13.98
N GLY A 126 2.31 -9.92 13.39
CA GLY A 126 3.49 -9.07 13.42
C GLY A 126 3.35 -7.92 12.43
N ILE A 127 3.44 -6.70 12.94
CA ILE A 127 3.38 -5.50 12.12
C ILE A 127 4.76 -4.87 12.08
N PHE A 128 5.27 -4.66 10.88
CA PHE A 128 6.57 -4.04 10.66
C PHE A 128 6.42 -2.55 10.42
N THR A 129 7.22 -1.77 11.11
CA THR A 129 7.31 -0.32 10.93
C THR A 129 8.74 0.03 10.57
N TYR A 130 8.91 0.78 9.49
CA TYR A 130 10.22 1.08 8.94
C TYR A 130 10.56 2.56 9.07
N ASP A 131 11.82 2.85 9.40
CA ASP A 131 12.45 4.11 9.05
C ASP A 131 12.96 4.00 7.62
N TRP A 132 13.03 5.13 6.94
CA TRP A 132 13.46 5.16 5.54
C TRP A 132 14.13 6.49 5.22
N LYS A 133 14.84 6.53 4.11
CA LYS A 133 15.45 7.77 3.60
C LYS A 133 15.31 7.83 2.09
N TRP A 134 15.29 9.06 1.57
CA TRP A 134 15.35 9.28 0.14
C TRP A 134 16.73 8.90 -0.39
N VAL A 135 16.75 8.35 -1.60
CA VAL A 135 17.97 8.11 -2.37
C VAL A 135 18.25 9.39 -3.15
N GLU A 136 19.43 9.98 -2.98
CA GLU A 136 19.78 11.23 -3.65
C GLU A 136 19.84 11.10 -5.16
N LYS A 137 20.30 9.94 -5.64
CA LYS A 137 20.34 9.61 -7.06
C LYS A 137 19.76 8.23 -7.27
N TYR A 138 18.91 8.11 -8.26
CA TYR A 138 18.31 6.83 -8.63
C TYR A 138 18.21 6.72 -10.15
N ASN A 139 18.22 5.50 -10.63
CA ASN A 139 18.11 5.21 -12.06
C ASN A 139 16.86 4.39 -12.34
#